data_dd31f8ae3dacd02e4f1e5c4a83ed81e7
#
_entry.id   dd31f8ae3dacd02e4f1e5c4a83ed81e7
#
_cell.length_a   1.000
_cell.length_b   1.000
_cell.length_c   1.000
_cell.angle_alpha   90.00
_cell.angle_beta   90.00
_cell.angle_gamma   90.00
#
_symmetry.space_group_name_H-M   'P 1'
#
loop_
_entity.id
_entity.type
_entity.pdbx_description
1 polymer ?
#
loop_
_entity_poly.entity_id
_entity_poly.type
_entity_poly.pdbx_seq_one_letter_code
_entity_poly.pdbx_strand_id
1 'polypeptide(L)'
;LDESRLETSPGSGPYVIESVDVNRRIVYKRNPDYWAKDLPINVGRHNFDTIRIEYFGDENAAFEAFKAGEYTFRSEGNSRQWATAYDFPKVTNGQIIKKELPDGSPPTPSGFVFNLGREVLKDRRVREAIALGFNFEWTNESLQFGLFKPRVSYTQDTDLMAMGVPEGAELEFLKSLGDIVPPEMLTQSAWTPHTSSADRLLDRRNLRAAMKLLDEAG
;
A
#
# COMPACT_ATOMS: atom_id res chain seq x y z
N LEU A 1 8.53 27.69 -15.62
CA LEU A 1 7.95 26.87 -14.53
C LEU A 1 7.72 27.63 -13.21
N ASP A 2 7.88 28.95 -13.22
CA ASP A 2 7.88 29.76 -11.99
C ASP A 2 6.51 30.34 -11.61
N GLU A 3 5.47 30.11 -12.42
CA GLU A 3 4.11 30.57 -12.11
C GLU A 3 3.14 29.40 -12.08
N SER A 4 2.41 29.30 -10.97
CA SER A 4 1.26 28.40 -10.83
C SER A 4 0.16 28.85 -11.79
N ARG A 5 0.03 28.20 -12.94
CA ARG A 5 -1.02 28.49 -13.90
C ARG A 5 -2.24 27.63 -13.61
N LEU A 6 -3.38 28.28 -13.47
CA LEU A 6 -4.70 27.60 -13.43
C LEU A 6 -5.18 27.23 -14.85
N GLU A 7 -4.39 27.54 -15.87
CA GLU A 7 -4.67 27.15 -17.24
C GLU A 7 -4.40 25.66 -17.47
N THR A 8 -5.27 25.02 -18.19
CA THR A 8 -5.12 23.60 -18.53
C THR A 8 -3.99 23.43 -19.51
N SER A 9 -3.00 22.59 -19.15
CA SER A 9 -1.92 22.24 -20.07
C SER A 9 -2.39 21.22 -21.10
N PRO A 10 -1.90 21.31 -22.36
CA PRO A 10 -2.17 20.29 -23.35
C PRO A 10 -1.59 18.95 -22.91
N GLY A 11 -2.36 17.90 -23.01
CA GLY A 11 -1.98 16.53 -22.67
C GLY A 11 -1.84 15.66 -23.93
N SER A 12 -0.96 14.66 -23.88
CA SER A 12 -0.81 13.65 -24.94
C SER A 12 -1.62 12.38 -24.67
N GLY A 13 -2.41 12.36 -23.61
CA GLY A 13 -3.16 11.20 -23.13
C GLY A 13 -4.51 10.97 -23.81
N PRO A 14 -5.20 9.88 -23.43
CA PRO A 14 -6.50 9.50 -23.98
C PRO A 14 -7.64 10.43 -23.55
N TYR A 15 -7.40 11.30 -22.57
CA TYR A 15 -8.36 12.29 -22.09
C TYR A 15 -7.73 13.67 -22.07
N VAL A 16 -8.56 14.67 -22.37
CA VAL A 16 -8.21 16.09 -22.24
C VAL A 16 -9.08 16.73 -21.15
N ILE A 17 -8.57 17.76 -20.51
CA ILE A 17 -9.36 18.51 -19.51
C ILE A 17 -10.38 19.38 -20.27
N GLU A 18 -11.65 19.14 -20.03
CA GLU A 18 -12.75 19.94 -20.58
C GLU A 18 -13.02 21.18 -19.72
N SER A 19 -13.03 21.03 -18.41
CA SER A 19 -13.24 22.13 -17.48
C SER A 19 -12.61 21.87 -16.10
N VAL A 20 -12.28 22.97 -15.43
CA VAL A 20 -11.79 22.97 -14.03
C VAL A 20 -12.64 23.97 -13.23
N ASP A 21 -13.26 23.50 -12.17
CA ASP A 21 -13.84 24.30 -11.10
C ASP A 21 -12.93 24.11 -9.87
N VAL A 22 -12.15 25.13 -9.57
CA VAL A 22 -11.04 25.06 -8.59
C VAL A 22 -11.57 24.63 -7.23
N ASN A 23 -10.90 23.66 -6.61
CA ASN A 23 -11.25 23.02 -5.32
C ASN A 23 -12.59 22.26 -5.32
N ARG A 24 -13.23 22.09 -6.44
CA ARG A 24 -14.55 21.46 -6.53
C ARG A 24 -14.60 20.31 -7.52
N ARG A 25 -14.19 20.55 -8.79
CA ARG A 25 -14.42 19.58 -9.87
C ARG A 25 -13.40 19.71 -10.99
N ILE A 26 -13.01 18.57 -11.56
CA ILE A 26 -12.32 18.50 -12.86
C ILE A 26 -13.14 17.56 -13.76
N VAL A 27 -13.40 18.00 -14.98
CA VAL A 27 -14.06 17.20 -16.00
C VAL A 27 -13.05 16.88 -17.11
N TYR A 28 -12.88 15.60 -17.38
CA TYR A 28 -12.11 15.09 -18.48
C TYR A 28 -13.03 14.57 -19.57
N LYS A 29 -12.67 14.84 -20.83
CA LYS A 29 -13.34 14.33 -22.02
C LYS A 29 -12.40 13.42 -22.81
N ARG A 30 -12.93 12.34 -23.35
CA ARG A 30 -12.14 11.44 -24.20
C ARG A 30 -11.60 12.20 -25.40
N ASN A 31 -10.31 12.04 -25.66
CA ASN A 31 -9.63 12.64 -26.81
C ASN A 31 -9.86 11.76 -28.05
N PRO A 32 -10.64 12.21 -29.05
CA PRO A 32 -10.87 11.43 -30.28
C PRO A 32 -9.61 11.27 -31.11
N ASP A 33 -8.67 12.21 -30.98
CA ASP A 33 -7.42 12.26 -31.72
C ASP A 33 -6.24 11.64 -30.96
N TYR A 34 -6.53 10.82 -29.93
CA TYR A 34 -5.49 10.15 -29.17
C TYR A 34 -4.64 9.27 -30.07
N TRP A 35 -3.35 9.60 -30.20
CA TRP A 35 -2.40 8.97 -31.11
C TRP A 35 -2.22 7.47 -30.91
N ALA A 36 -2.42 6.98 -29.70
CA ALA A 36 -2.21 5.58 -29.34
C ALA A 36 -3.52 4.77 -29.24
N LYS A 37 -4.67 5.30 -29.67
CA LYS A 37 -5.98 4.64 -29.51
C LYS A 37 -6.05 3.25 -30.12
N ASP A 38 -5.38 3.03 -31.24
CA ASP A 38 -5.40 1.78 -32.00
C ASP A 38 -4.23 0.84 -31.68
N LEU A 39 -3.36 1.20 -30.72
CA LEU A 39 -2.29 0.32 -30.28
C LEU A 39 -2.84 -0.88 -29.51
N PRO A 40 -2.29 -2.09 -29.70
CA PRO A 40 -2.78 -3.31 -29.07
C PRO A 40 -2.90 -3.20 -27.53
N ILE A 41 -1.98 -2.47 -26.89
CA ILE A 41 -1.98 -2.26 -25.44
C ILE A 41 -3.20 -1.45 -24.95
N ASN A 42 -3.83 -0.66 -25.83
CA ASN A 42 -4.96 0.22 -25.50
C ASN A 42 -6.32 -0.35 -25.93
N VAL A 43 -6.34 -1.49 -26.61
CA VAL A 43 -7.59 -2.15 -26.98
C VAL A 43 -8.38 -2.52 -25.71
N GLY A 44 -9.64 -2.08 -25.66
CA GLY A 44 -10.50 -2.29 -24.49
C GLY A 44 -10.30 -1.32 -23.32
N ARG A 45 -9.43 -0.31 -23.49
CA ARG A 45 -9.19 0.76 -22.50
C ARG A 45 -9.89 2.06 -22.87
N HIS A 46 -9.93 3.00 -21.91
CA HIS A 46 -10.44 4.39 -22.15
C HIS A 46 -11.87 4.43 -22.66
N ASN A 47 -12.76 3.62 -22.08
CA ASN A 47 -14.12 3.39 -22.56
C ASN A 47 -15.12 4.50 -22.18
N PHE A 48 -14.80 5.36 -21.23
CA PHE A 48 -15.70 6.44 -20.80
C PHE A 48 -15.54 7.66 -21.72
N ASP A 49 -16.65 8.28 -22.10
CA ASP A 49 -16.63 9.55 -22.85
C ASP A 49 -16.22 10.72 -21.97
N THR A 50 -16.68 10.69 -20.71
CA THR A 50 -16.43 11.72 -19.72
C THR A 50 -16.04 11.09 -18.39
N ILE A 51 -15.00 11.62 -17.75
CA ILE A 51 -14.61 11.29 -16.38
C ILE A 51 -14.72 12.58 -15.56
N ARG A 52 -15.54 12.56 -14.51
CA ARG A 52 -15.74 13.68 -13.63
C ARG A 52 -15.16 13.35 -12.26
N ILE A 53 -14.21 14.16 -11.79
CA ILE A 53 -13.61 14.04 -10.46
C ILE A 53 -14.18 15.15 -9.59
N GLU A 54 -14.84 14.76 -8.51
CA GLU A 54 -15.38 15.66 -7.49
C GLU A 54 -14.43 15.71 -6.29
N TYR A 55 -14.18 16.90 -5.80
CA TYR A 55 -13.36 17.14 -4.61
C TYR A 55 -14.25 17.56 -3.44
N PHE A 56 -13.97 17.00 -2.28
CA PHE A 56 -14.71 17.28 -1.04
C PHE A 56 -13.74 17.80 0.03
N GLY A 57 -14.24 18.58 0.96
CA GLY A 57 -13.44 19.15 2.04
C GLY A 57 -12.91 18.12 3.03
N ASP A 58 -13.63 16.99 3.18
CA ASP A 58 -13.24 15.86 4.02
C ASP A 58 -13.87 14.54 3.54
N GLU A 59 -13.35 13.43 4.06
CA GLU A 59 -13.77 12.08 3.67
C GLU A 59 -15.20 11.74 4.09
N ASN A 60 -15.74 12.32 5.17
CA ASN A 60 -17.13 12.07 5.58
C ASN A 60 -18.08 12.73 4.61
N ALA A 61 -17.82 13.98 4.21
CA ALA A 61 -18.59 14.67 3.17
C ALA A 61 -18.56 13.90 1.85
N ALA A 62 -17.38 13.39 1.44
CA ALA A 62 -17.25 12.55 0.26
C ALA A 62 -18.08 11.26 0.37
N PHE A 63 -18.08 10.61 1.52
CA PHE A 63 -18.85 9.39 1.71
C PHE A 63 -20.36 9.62 1.69
N GLU A 64 -20.85 10.68 2.32
CA GLU A 64 -22.29 11.04 2.27
C GLU A 64 -22.73 11.40 0.84
N ALA A 65 -21.91 12.12 0.07
CA ALA A 65 -22.15 12.39 -1.34
C ALA A 65 -22.22 11.10 -2.19
N PHE A 66 -21.35 10.10 -1.90
CA PHE A 66 -21.42 8.78 -2.53
C PHE A 66 -22.75 8.07 -2.21
N LYS A 67 -23.17 8.07 -0.94
CA LYS A 67 -24.45 7.49 -0.51
C LYS A 67 -25.63 8.20 -1.19
N ALA A 68 -25.55 9.51 -1.38
CA ALA A 68 -26.54 10.29 -2.13
C ALA A 68 -26.54 9.93 -3.62
N GLY A 69 -25.42 9.45 -4.19
CA GLY A 69 -25.29 9.11 -5.60
C GLY A 69 -24.74 10.25 -6.45
N GLU A 70 -24.06 11.22 -5.84
CA GLU A 70 -23.46 12.35 -6.55
C GLU A 70 -22.31 11.92 -7.45
N TYR A 71 -21.66 10.78 -7.14
CA TYR A 71 -20.66 10.13 -7.98
C TYR A 71 -20.80 8.60 -7.93
N THR A 72 -20.24 7.92 -8.92
CA THR A 72 -20.56 6.50 -9.23
C THR A 72 -19.47 5.51 -8.86
N PHE A 73 -18.26 5.97 -8.58
CA PHE A 73 -17.14 5.12 -8.23
C PHE A 73 -16.38 5.70 -7.04
N ARG A 74 -16.14 4.88 -6.03
CA ARG A 74 -15.33 5.23 -4.86
C ARG A 74 -14.30 4.14 -4.60
N SER A 75 -13.03 4.54 -4.51
CA SER A 75 -11.98 3.71 -3.93
C SER A 75 -11.94 3.95 -2.43
N GLU A 76 -12.15 2.90 -1.64
CA GLU A 76 -12.19 3.02 -0.18
C GLU A 76 -10.85 2.65 0.44
N GLY A 77 -10.20 3.63 1.05
CA GLY A 77 -8.92 3.47 1.74
C GLY A 77 -9.03 3.33 3.26
N ASN A 78 -10.22 3.51 3.82
CA ASN A 78 -10.45 3.44 5.26
C ASN A 78 -11.00 2.06 5.64
N SER A 79 -10.19 1.25 6.32
CA SER A 79 -10.56 -0.11 6.72
C SER A 79 -11.78 -0.18 7.62
N ARG A 80 -11.94 0.75 8.56
CA ARG A 80 -13.14 0.82 9.39
C ARG A 80 -14.38 1.09 8.54
N GLN A 81 -14.32 2.09 7.67
CA GLN A 81 -15.43 2.45 6.80
C GLN A 81 -15.79 1.28 5.86
N TRP A 82 -14.77 0.65 5.25
CA TRP A 82 -14.96 -0.57 4.46
C TRP A 82 -15.65 -1.68 5.25
N ALA A 83 -15.22 -1.95 6.48
CA ALA A 83 -15.75 -3.04 7.28
C ALA A 83 -17.17 -2.78 7.80
N THR A 84 -17.51 -1.51 8.17
CA THR A 84 -18.69 -1.23 9.00
C THR A 84 -19.71 -0.27 8.41
N ALA A 85 -19.39 0.47 7.32
CA ALA A 85 -20.26 1.56 6.89
C ALA A 85 -21.01 1.29 5.57
N TYR A 86 -20.75 0.18 4.90
CA TYR A 86 -21.38 -0.18 3.62
C TYR A 86 -22.60 -1.11 3.83
N ASP A 87 -23.50 -0.76 4.75
CA ASP A 87 -24.74 -1.49 5.08
C ASP A 87 -26.03 -0.72 4.75
N PHE A 88 -25.90 0.44 4.09
CA PHE A 88 -27.03 1.30 3.75
C PHE A 88 -27.87 0.77 2.56
N PRO A 89 -29.12 1.26 2.37
CA PRO A 89 -30.10 0.67 1.45
C PRO A 89 -29.62 0.47 0.01
N LYS A 90 -28.82 1.38 -0.55
CA LYS A 90 -28.32 1.24 -1.93
C LYS A 90 -27.32 0.09 -2.09
N VAL A 91 -26.62 -0.30 -1.04
CA VAL A 91 -25.73 -1.47 -1.04
C VAL A 91 -26.57 -2.73 -0.85
N THR A 92 -27.47 -2.76 0.12
CA THR A 92 -28.28 -3.95 0.43
C THR A 92 -29.27 -4.32 -0.68
N ASN A 93 -29.71 -3.36 -1.49
CA ASN A 93 -30.57 -3.61 -2.65
C ASN A 93 -29.82 -3.78 -3.98
N GLY A 94 -28.48 -3.78 -3.95
CA GLY A 94 -27.63 -4.04 -5.11
C GLY A 94 -27.44 -2.87 -6.09
N GLN A 95 -27.91 -1.66 -5.76
CA GLN A 95 -27.61 -0.46 -6.57
C GLN A 95 -26.15 -0.04 -6.47
N ILE A 96 -25.50 -0.31 -5.34
CA ILE A 96 -24.06 -0.13 -5.14
C ILE A 96 -23.45 -1.50 -4.88
N ILE A 97 -22.40 -1.82 -5.62
CA ILE A 97 -21.64 -3.07 -5.48
C ILE A 97 -20.36 -2.78 -4.71
N LYS A 98 -20.24 -3.37 -3.53
CA LYS A 98 -18.99 -3.40 -2.75
C LYS A 98 -18.15 -4.58 -3.24
N LYS A 99 -16.95 -4.33 -3.74
CA LYS A 99 -16.10 -5.38 -4.32
C LYS A 99 -14.61 -5.09 -4.16
N GLU A 100 -13.84 -6.10 -3.82
CA GLU A 100 -12.39 -6.09 -3.92
C GLU A 100 -11.98 -6.39 -5.37
N LEU A 101 -11.13 -5.53 -5.92
CA LEU A 101 -10.63 -5.65 -7.29
C LEU A 101 -9.11 -5.85 -7.22
N PRO A 102 -8.63 -7.09 -7.41
CA PRO A 102 -7.19 -7.33 -7.48
C PRO A 102 -6.63 -6.63 -8.73
N ASP A 103 -5.58 -5.86 -8.56
CA ASP A 103 -4.95 -5.11 -9.66
C ASP A 103 -3.72 -5.80 -10.24
N GLY A 104 -3.23 -6.88 -9.60
CA GLY A 104 -2.05 -7.63 -10.01
C GLY A 104 -0.72 -6.87 -9.85
N SER A 105 -0.76 -5.69 -9.25
CA SER A 105 0.45 -4.91 -8.97
C SER A 105 1.19 -5.48 -7.77
N PRO A 106 2.53 -5.51 -7.80
CA PRO A 106 3.31 -5.80 -6.60
C PRO A 106 2.99 -4.79 -5.52
N PRO A 107 2.74 -5.23 -4.28
CA PRO A 107 2.35 -4.32 -3.22
C PRO A 107 3.50 -3.36 -2.89
N THR A 108 3.20 -2.06 -2.84
CA THR A 108 4.19 -1.02 -2.48
C THR A 108 4.67 -1.20 -1.04
N PRO A 109 5.98 -1.28 -0.77
CA PRO A 109 6.52 -1.33 0.57
C PRO A 109 6.10 -0.09 1.37
N SER A 110 5.52 -0.31 2.54
CA SER A 110 5.13 0.74 3.46
C SER A 110 5.69 0.45 4.85
N GLY A 111 6.27 1.45 5.50
CA GLY A 111 6.88 1.29 6.82
C GLY A 111 7.73 2.48 7.24
N PHE A 112 8.32 2.38 8.43
CA PHE A 112 9.26 3.36 8.95
C PHE A 112 10.69 2.99 8.53
N VAL A 113 11.37 3.91 7.86
CA VAL A 113 12.77 3.75 7.47
C VAL A 113 13.65 4.40 8.53
N PHE A 114 14.54 3.63 9.13
CA PHE A 114 15.48 4.12 10.12
C PHE A 114 16.59 4.95 9.48
N ASN A 115 16.86 6.13 10.02
CA ASN A 115 18.02 6.94 9.62
C ASN A 115 19.30 6.37 10.24
N LEU A 116 20.01 5.56 9.47
CA LEU A 116 21.29 4.95 9.91
C LEU A 116 22.44 5.94 10.06
N GLY A 117 22.26 7.22 9.73
CA GLY A 117 23.18 8.31 10.08
C GLY A 117 23.16 8.65 11.57
N ARG A 118 22.13 8.21 12.32
CA ARG A 118 22.09 8.35 13.79
C ARG A 118 22.82 7.19 14.45
N GLU A 119 23.78 7.49 15.34
CA GLU A 119 24.64 6.48 15.97
C GLU A 119 23.83 5.38 16.64
N VAL A 120 22.83 5.73 17.44
CA VAL A 120 21.97 4.78 18.15
C VAL A 120 21.19 3.83 17.21
N LEU A 121 20.93 4.24 15.96
CA LEU A 121 20.20 3.43 14.98
C LEU A 121 21.11 2.60 14.08
N LYS A 122 22.43 2.75 14.19
CA LYS A 122 23.38 1.88 13.46
C LYS A 122 23.38 0.45 14.00
N ASP A 123 23.18 0.28 15.30
CA ASP A 123 23.09 -1.03 15.92
C ASP A 123 21.78 -1.72 15.48
N ARG A 124 21.93 -2.92 14.88
CA ARG A 124 20.78 -3.72 14.43
C ARG A 124 19.87 -4.12 15.59
N ARG A 125 20.44 -4.38 16.78
CA ARG A 125 19.68 -4.79 17.98
C ARG A 125 18.70 -3.72 18.42
N VAL A 126 19.10 -2.43 18.33
CA VAL A 126 18.21 -1.31 18.63
C VAL A 126 17.03 -1.25 17.65
N ARG A 127 17.28 -1.41 16.36
CA ARG A 127 16.23 -1.42 15.35
C ARG A 127 15.27 -2.59 15.52
N GLU A 128 15.77 -3.76 15.86
CA GLU A 128 14.99 -4.96 16.15
C GLU A 128 14.14 -4.79 17.41
N ALA A 129 14.70 -4.19 18.47
CA ALA A 129 13.96 -3.86 19.69
C ALA A 129 12.78 -2.90 19.40
N ILE A 130 13.00 -1.88 18.57
CA ILE A 130 11.92 -0.97 18.16
C ILE A 130 10.83 -1.73 17.38
N ALA A 131 11.23 -2.61 16.46
CA ALA A 131 10.29 -3.42 15.69
C ALA A 131 9.45 -4.34 16.59
N LEU A 132 10.06 -4.97 17.60
CA LEU A 132 9.36 -5.81 18.59
C LEU A 132 8.34 -5.04 19.45
N GLY A 133 8.46 -3.72 19.53
CA GLY A 133 7.48 -2.84 20.19
C GLY A 133 6.16 -2.67 19.41
N PHE A 134 6.16 -2.97 18.10
CA PHE A 134 4.95 -2.88 17.28
C PHE A 134 4.19 -4.20 17.26
N ASN A 135 2.94 -4.16 17.66
CA ASN A 135 2.04 -5.32 17.62
C ASN A 135 1.16 -5.27 16.38
N PHE A 136 1.59 -5.96 15.32
CA PHE A 136 0.84 -6.01 14.06
C PHE A 136 -0.49 -6.73 14.21
N GLU A 137 -0.51 -7.89 14.87
CA GLU A 137 -1.70 -8.75 15.01
C GLU A 137 -2.83 -8.01 15.71
N TRP A 138 -2.55 -7.40 16.87
CA TRP A 138 -3.56 -6.61 17.58
C TRP A 138 -4.03 -5.40 16.76
N THR A 139 -3.12 -4.71 16.13
CA THR A 139 -3.43 -3.55 15.28
C THR A 139 -4.32 -3.95 14.11
N ASN A 140 -3.98 -5.07 13.46
CA ASN A 140 -4.76 -5.59 12.34
C ASN A 140 -6.16 -6.02 12.77
N GLU A 141 -6.28 -6.81 13.83
CA GLU A 141 -7.59 -7.29 14.30
C GLU A 141 -8.46 -6.15 14.89
N SER A 142 -7.87 -5.28 15.74
CA SER A 142 -8.64 -4.29 16.47
C SER A 142 -8.91 -3.01 15.71
N LEU A 143 -8.01 -2.56 14.83
CA LEU A 143 -8.11 -1.29 14.13
C LEU A 143 -8.30 -1.43 12.63
N GLN A 144 -7.84 -2.53 12.04
CA GLN A 144 -7.86 -2.76 10.60
C GLN A 144 -8.83 -3.88 10.17
N PHE A 145 -9.57 -4.45 11.11
CA PHE A 145 -10.61 -5.47 10.85
C PHE A 145 -10.08 -6.72 10.12
N GLY A 146 -8.84 -7.12 10.39
CA GLY A 146 -8.20 -8.28 9.78
C GLY A 146 -7.85 -8.13 8.27
N LEU A 147 -7.92 -6.92 7.72
CA LEU A 147 -7.79 -6.68 6.27
C LEU A 147 -6.37 -6.71 5.74
N PHE A 148 -5.36 -6.70 6.59
CA PHE A 148 -3.97 -6.60 6.17
C PHE A 148 -3.17 -7.86 6.50
N LYS A 149 -2.05 -8.00 5.79
CA LYS A 149 -1.02 -9.00 6.07
C LYS A 149 0.31 -8.32 6.36
N PRO A 150 1.15 -8.88 7.24
CA PRO A 150 2.47 -8.31 7.48
C PRO A 150 3.32 -8.38 6.21
N ARG A 151 4.16 -7.39 6.03
CA ARG A 151 5.14 -7.38 4.94
C ARG A 151 6.33 -8.27 5.32
N VAL A 152 6.68 -9.21 4.47
CA VAL A 152 7.78 -10.17 4.70
C VAL A 152 8.94 -9.96 3.73
N SER A 153 8.75 -9.20 2.64
CA SER A 153 9.79 -8.91 1.65
C SER A 153 9.59 -7.55 1.01
N TYR A 154 10.65 -6.91 0.56
CA TYR A 154 10.57 -5.72 -0.32
C TYR A 154 9.96 -6.06 -1.67
N THR A 155 10.19 -7.27 -2.14
CA THR A 155 9.70 -7.80 -3.42
C THR A 155 8.54 -8.76 -3.23
N GLN A 156 7.74 -8.56 -2.19
CA GLN A 156 6.62 -9.43 -1.83
C GLN A 156 5.66 -9.63 -3.00
N ASP A 157 5.18 -10.86 -3.15
CA ASP A 157 4.24 -11.30 -4.20
C ASP A 157 4.81 -11.14 -5.63
N THR A 158 6.15 -11.20 -5.77
CA THR A 158 6.85 -11.29 -7.06
C THR A 158 7.78 -12.50 -7.11
N ASP A 159 8.25 -12.84 -8.31
CA ASP A 159 9.23 -13.92 -8.52
C ASP A 159 10.60 -13.66 -7.85
N LEU A 160 10.84 -12.42 -7.40
CA LEU A 160 12.06 -12.04 -6.68
C LEU A 160 11.93 -12.15 -5.16
N MET A 161 10.80 -12.64 -4.65
CA MET A 161 10.59 -12.79 -3.22
C MET A 161 11.38 -13.98 -2.68
N ALA A 162 12.32 -13.69 -1.75
CA ALA A 162 13.04 -14.75 -1.05
C ALA A 162 12.10 -15.51 -0.10
N MET A 163 12.17 -16.83 -0.15
CA MET A 163 11.37 -17.73 0.71
C MET A 163 12.23 -18.91 1.19
N GLY A 164 11.98 -19.33 2.43
CA GLY A 164 12.67 -20.50 2.98
C GLY A 164 14.19 -20.34 3.10
N VAL A 165 14.90 -21.44 3.10
CA VAL A 165 16.37 -21.51 3.06
C VAL A 165 16.79 -21.64 1.59
N PRO A 166 17.81 -20.91 1.12
CA PRO A 166 18.25 -21.01 -0.27
C PRO A 166 18.73 -22.43 -0.59
N GLU A 167 18.34 -22.92 -1.78
CA GLU A 167 18.65 -24.27 -2.24
C GLU A 167 19.12 -24.27 -3.71
N GLY A 168 19.74 -25.38 -4.14
CA GLY A 168 20.11 -25.60 -5.53
C GLY A 168 20.97 -24.50 -6.13
N ALA A 169 20.58 -23.99 -7.29
CA ALA A 169 21.34 -22.98 -8.04
C ALA A 169 21.45 -21.64 -7.30
N GLU A 170 20.43 -21.24 -6.54
CA GLU A 170 20.45 -20.04 -5.72
C GLU A 170 21.54 -20.14 -4.63
N LEU A 171 21.58 -21.25 -3.89
CA LEU A 171 22.59 -21.46 -2.85
C LEU A 171 24.00 -21.45 -3.43
N GLU A 172 24.23 -22.10 -4.58
CA GLU A 172 25.52 -22.12 -5.24
C GLU A 172 25.93 -20.72 -5.73
N PHE A 173 25.01 -19.95 -6.24
CA PHE A 173 25.24 -18.56 -6.61
C PHE A 173 25.61 -17.71 -5.40
N LEU A 174 24.85 -17.80 -4.30
CA LEU A 174 25.14 -17.07 -3.07
C LEU A 174 26.51 -17.42 -2.50
N LYS A 175 26.89 -18.70 -2.48
CA LYS A 175 28.24 -19.15 -2.07
C LYS A 175 29.34 -18.58 -2.96
N SER A 176 29.08 -18.42 -4.26
CA SER A 176 30.08 -17.87 -5.19
C SER A 176 30.43 -16.41 -4.93
N LEU A 177 29.56 -15.68 -4.23
CA LEU A 177 29.77 -14.28 -3.84
C LEU A 177 30.70 -14.12 -2.63
N GLY A 178 31.06 -15.21 -1.95
CA GLY A 178 32.02 -15.21 -0.84
C GLY A 178 31.60 -14.33 0.33
N ASP A 179 32.53 -13.55 0.85
CA ASP A 179 32.35 -12.72 2.06
C ASP A 179 31.31 -11.58 1.91
N ILE A 180 30.80 -11.34 0.70
CA ILE A 180 29.71 -10.36 0.48
C ILE A 180 28.41 -10.87 1.08
N VAL A 181 28.20 -12.19 1.12
CA VAL A 181 26.99 -12.82 1.64
C VAL A 181 27.24 -13.24 3.10
N PRO A 182 26.47 -12.68 4.06
CA PRO A 182 26.54 -13.13 5.45
C PRO A 182 26.28 -14.65 5.56
N PRO A 183 27.07 -15.41 6.36
CA PRO A 183 26.93 -16.86 6.47
C PRO A 183 25.51 -17.35 6.84
N GLU A 184 24.81 -16.58 7.66
CA GLU A 184 23.43 -16.88 8.05
C GLU A 184 22.46 -16.92 6.86
N MET A 185 22.71 -16.14 5.80
CA MET A 185 21.86 -16.16 4.59
C MET A 185 21.96 -17.47 3.81
N LEU A 186 23.02 -18.25 4.03
CA LEU A 186 23.20 -19.55 3.38
C LEU A 186 22.48 -20.69 4.10
N THR A 187 22.10 -20.49 5.36
CA THR A 187 21.64 -21.58 6.24
C THR A 187 20.32 -21.28 6.96
N GLN A 188 19.92 -20.03 7.01
CA GLN A 188 18.67 -19.62 7.67
C GLN A 188 17.59 -19.34 6.65
N SER A 189 16.33 -19.52 7.08
CA SER A 189 15.19 -19.12 6.28
C SER A 189 15.19 -17.60 6.04
N ALA A 190 14.64 -17.19 4.90
CA ALA A 190 14.38 -15.79 4.62
C ALA A 190 13.68 -15.14 5.81
N TRP A 191 14.05 -13.87 6.07
CA TRP A 191 13.53 -13.14 7.22
C TRP A 191 12.02 -13.00 7.19
N THR A 192 11.39 -13.21 8.34
CA THR A 192 9.96 -12.92 8.54
C THR A 192 9.81 -12.00 9.76
N PRO A 193 8.78 -11.12 9.79
CA PRO A 193 8.52 -10.31 10.96
C PRO A 193 8.18 -11.17 12.17
N HIS A 194 8.44 -10.63 13.36
CA HIS A 194 8.00 -11.27 14.59
C HIS A 194 6.48 -11.32 14.67
N THR A 195 5.97 -12.32 15.36
CA THR A 195 4.54 -12.43 15.69
C THR A 195 4.26 -11.87 17.08
N SER A 196 3.07 -11.33 17.28
CA SER A 196 2.59 -10.77 18.52
C SER A 196 1.23 -11.33 18.91
N SER A 197 0.74 -11.02 20.11
CA SER A 197 -0.59 -11.41 20.54
C SER A 197 -1.66 -10.52 19.91
N ALA A 198 -2.67 -11.11 19.28
CA ALA A 198 -3.83 -10.37 18.78
C ALA A 198 -4.75 -9.86 19.92
N ASP A 199 -4.71 -10.52 21.08
CA ASP A 199 -5.62 -10.22 22.21
C ASP A 199 -5.21 -9.01 23.05
N ARG A 200 -3.97 -8.53 22.91
CA ARG A 200 -3.40 -7.49 23.76
C ARG A 200 -2.57 -6.50 22.98
N LEU A 201 -2.78 -5.22 23.19
CA LEU A 201 -1.97 -4.15 22.60
C LEU A 201 -0.47 -4.35 22.86
N LEU A 202 -0.10 -4.68 24.11
CA LEU A 202 1.29 -4.90 24.50
C LEU A 202 1.58 -6.41 24.64
N ASP A 203 2.45 -6.94 23.77
CA ASP A 203 2.97 -8.29 23.89
C ASP A 203 4.14 -8.31 24.86
N ARG A 204 3.92 -8.89 26.06
CA ARG A 204 4.93 -8.93 27.12
C ARG A 204 6.16 -9.77 26.75
N ARG A 205 6.03 -10.77 25.89
CA ARG A 205 7.14 -11.59 25.41
C ARG A 205 8.05 -10.74 24.52
N ASN A 206 7.47 -10.07 23.55
CA ASN A 206 8.21 -9.21 22.62
C ASN A 206 8.84 -8.02 23.33
N LEU A 207 8.13 -7.39 24.28
CA LEU A 207 8.71 -6.31 25.08
C LEU A 207 9.90 -6.75 25.93
N ARG A 208 9.87 -7.95 26.54
CA ARG A 208 11.03 -8.48 27.26
C ARG A 208 12.20 -8.77 26.32
N ALA A 209 11.94 -9.29 25.12
CA ALA A 209 12.97 -9.49 24.12
C ALA A 209 13.59 -8.16 23.65
N ALA A 210 12.74 -7.14 23.44
CA ALA A 210 13.21 -5.79 23.09
C ALA A 210 14.10 -5.19 24.18
N MET A 211 13.68 -5.27 25.46
CA MET A 211 14.49 -4.78 26.58
C MET A 211 15.86 -5.48 26.64
N LYS A 212 15.88 -6.81 26.48
CA LYS A 212 17.15 -7.56 26.44
C LYS A 212 18.06 -7.08 25.32
N LEU A 213 17.54 -6.86 24.10
CA LEU A 213 18.33 -6.35 22.98
C LEU A 213 18.89 -4.94 23.24
N LEU A 214 18.11 -4.09 23.91
CA LEU A 214 18.58 -2.76 24.30
C LEU A 214 19.67 -2.81 25.37
N ASP A 215 19.51 -3.65 26.37
CA ASP A 215 20.54 -3.87 27.42
C ASP A 215 21.85 -4.42 26.83
N GLU A 216 21.76 -5.31 25.83
CA GLU A 216 22.92 -5.84 25.12
C GLU A 216 23.58 -4.80 24.18
N ALA A 217 22.83 -3.80 23.71
CA ALA A 217 23.32 -2.75 22.84
C ALA A 217 24.02 -1.61 23.60
N GLY A 218 23.75 -1.41 24.88
CA GLY A 218 24.32 -0.41 25.78
C GLY A 218 23.41 0.77 25.97
#